data_2463775bff7f62668ab64089c471543b
#
_entry.id   2463775bff7f62668ab64089c471543b
#
_cell.length_a   1.000
_cell.length_b   1.000
_cell.length_c   1.000
_cell.angle_alpha   90.00
_cell.angle_beta   90.00
_cell.angle_gamma   90.00
#
_symmetry.space_group_name_H-M   'P 1'
#
loop_
_entity.id
_entity.type
_entity.pdbx_description
1 polymer ?
#
loop_
_entity_poly.entity_id
_entity_poly.type
_entity_poly.pdbx_seq_one_letter_code
_entity_poly.pdbx_strand_id
1 'polypeptide(L)'
;MKNNCFIVVLLIILLAFAWPAQAQGDGQVYVVQLNDTLWKLAEKYLGDGNGYPLIVEATAAQAAIDASFTPIVQPDLLHPGQKIWIPAALTISTASLDDDSTSQAATPGSLSIAGGPTGHIAFSFWNNSPARCTYEINIVSVPDCLQGPTQCQATRRIMSLNNISEPALSPDGLRLGFRSWGEPLDEDSPYLKCAPAHPVRSLGNTTLEGTEFVGLGGFWEDAHPDWSPDGKRILFDTGRNGDGIIRILLINTDGSNEEALHITGQQPSWAPDNQRFVYRGCDLTGNRCGLWLAKATPVKSWEVGNNLIGPVIEEAQTAHPDWSPVADEIVYQSPAGGSWDLYIVNADGTGRRQLTTSPNLEGLPSWSPDGQWIAYVSYDGLNWSLRIISREGTDDRHIFTYDGGFYALPRAVEPYGPRDWLDEQISWSR
;
A
#
# COMPACT_ATOMS: atom_id res chain seq x y z
N MET A 1 65.39 41.75 -50.44
CA MET A 1 64.23 42.56 -50.88
C MET A 1 63.12 41.63 -51.30
N LYS A 2 61.92 41.90 -50.82
CA LYS A 2 60.64 41.31 -51.11
C LYS A 2 60.26 40.02 -50.32
N ASN A 3 59.50 40.29 -49.30
CA ASN A 3 58.69 39.39 -48.51
C ASN A 3 57.58 38.71 -49.36
N ASN A 4 57.37 37.42 -49.18
CA ASN A 4 56.13 36.81 -49.56
C ASN A 4 55.59 36.10 -48.34
N CYS A 5 54.51 36.66 -47.81
CA CYS A 5 53.70 36.14 -46.73
C CYS A 5 52.74 35.08 -47.29
N PHE A 6 52.88 33.83 -46.90
CA PHE A 6 51.90 32.79 -47.21
C PHE A 6 50.82 32.75 -46.07
N ILE A 7 49.59 33.14 -46.39
CA ILE A 7 48.43 33.00 -45.55
C ILE A 7 47.94 31.60 -45.75
N VAL A 8 48.02 30.75 -44.67
CA VAL A 8 47.36 29.46 -44.58
C VAL A 8 45.97 29.72 -44.03
N VAL A 9 44.97 29.58 -44.90
CA VAL A 9 43.55 29.58 -44.48
C VAL A 9 43.21 28.21 -43.94
N LEU A 10 43.07 28.13 -42.62
CA LEU A 10 42.58 26.91 -41.94
C LEU A 10 41.06 26.88 -42.06
N LEU A 11 40.55 25.98 -42.90
CA LEU A 11 39.09 25.72 -43.03
C LEU A 11 38.65 24.84 -41.85
N ILE A 12 38.08 25.45 -40.84
CA ILE A 12 37.41 24.72 -39.75
C ILE A 12 36.04 24.28 -40.26
N ILE A 13 35.92 22.99 -40.56
CA ILE A 13 34.62 22.36 -40.81
C ILE A 13 33.93 22.18 -39.46
N LEU A 14 32.98 23.05 -39.14
CA LEU A 14 32.02 22.88 -38.07
C LEU A 14 31.02 21.77 -38.46
N LEU A 15 31.28 20.56 -38.00
CA LEU A 15 30.26 19.50 -37.95
C LEU A 15 29.25 19.93 -36.90
N ALA A 16 28.17 20.53 -37.33
CA ALA A 16 26.98 20.73 -36.53
C ALA A 16 26.37 19.32 -36.26
N PHE A 17 26.63 18.78 -35.09
CA PHE A 17 25.81 17.71 -34.57
C PHE A 17 24.42 18.31 -34.31
N ALA A 18 23.51 18.04 -35.23
CA ALA A 18 22.07 18.24 -34.98
C ALA A 18 21.65 17.25 -33.91
N TRP A 19 21.57 17.67 -32.66
CA TRP A 19 20.75 16.97 -31.66
C TRP A 19 19.33 16.92 -32.19
N PRO A 20 18.65 15.76 -32.08
CA PRO A 20 17.22 15.72 -32.37
C PRO A 20 16.56 16.73 -31.44
N ALA A 21 15.79 17.66 -32.03
CA ALA A 21 14.88 18.52 -31.28
C ALA A 21 13.94 17.59 -30.52
N GLN A 22 14.12 17.50 -29.20
CA GLN A 22 13.09 16.91 -28.34
C GLN A 22 11.83 17.73 -28.56
N ALA A 23 10.76 17.04 -28.93
CA ALA A 23 9.44 17.63 -29.06
C ALA A 23 9.17 18.37 -27.74
N GLN A 24 9.06 19.70 -27.83
CA GLN A 24 8.50 20.53 -26.78
C GLN A 24 7.09 20.00 -26.55
N GLY A 25 6.87 19.32 -25.43
CA GLY A 25 5.54 18.85 -25.06
C GLY A 25 4.59 20.05 -25.01
N ASP A 26 3.43 19.91 -25.62
CA ASP A 26 2.37 20.91 -25.54
C ASP A 26 2.10 21.22 -24.06
N GLY A 27 2.13 22.50 -23.69
CA GLY A 27 1.91 22.95 -22.32
C GLY A 27 1.93 24.47 -22.24
N GLN A 28 1.76 25.04 -21.05
CA GLN A 28 1.71 26.48 -20.86
C GLN A 28 2.51 26.93 -19.63
N VAL A 29 3.06 28.15 -19.73
CA VAL A 29 3.67 28.83 -18.59
C VAL A 29 2.57 29.33 -17.66
N TYR A 30 2.70 29.05 -16.37
CA TYR A 30 1.84 29.62 -15.33
C TYR A 30 2.70 30.37 -14.31
N VAL A 31 2.23 31.53 -13.88
CA VAL A 31 2.84 32.32 -12.78
C VAL A 31 1.97 32.14 -11.55
N VAL A 32 2.55 31.52 -10.54
CA VAL A 32 1.87 31.20 -9.25
C VAL A 32 1.29 32.43 -8.60
N GLN A 33 0.04 32.37 -8.22
CA GLN A 33 -0.69 33.42 -7.51
C GLN A 33 -0.74 33.12 -6.00
N LEU A 34 -1.14 34.10 -5.21
CA LEU A 34 -1.35 33.90 -3.78
C LEU A 34 -2.49 32.88 -3.55
N ASN A 35 -2.25 31.89 -2.68
CA ASN A 35 -3.14 30.76 -2.37
C ASN A 35 -3.29 29.69 -3.47
N ASP A 36 -2.44 29.71 -4.50
CA ASP A 36 -2.35 28.57 -5.41
C ASP A 36 -1.69 27.39 -4.71
N THR A 37 -2.17 26.20 -5.05
CA THR A 37 -1.52 24.93 -4.72
C THR A 37 -1.37 24.12 -5.99
N LEU A 38 -0.33 23.29 -6.05
CA LEU A 38 -0.14 22.40 -7.21
C LEU A 38 -1.36 21.52 -7.47
N TRP A 39 -2.00 21.06 -6.41
CA TRP A 39 -3.22 20.26 -6.50
C TRP A 39 -4.35 21.00 -7.22
N LYS A 40 -4.64 22.25 -6.82
CA LYS A 40 -5.67 23.09 -7.49
C LYS A 40 -5.32 23.39 -8.95
N LEU A 41 -4.04 23.59 -9.23
CA LEU A 41 -3.59 23.86 -10.59
C LEU A 41 -3.70 22.59 -11.45
N ALA A 42 -3.35 21.43 -10.92
CA ALA A 42 -3.54 20.16 -11.61
C ALA A 42 -5.02 19.86 -11.84
N GLU A 43 -5.87 20.02 -10.81
CA GLU A 43 -7.33 19.87 -10.97
C GLU A 43 -7.88 20.78 -12.07
N LYS A 44 -7.46 22.05 -12.10
CA LYS A 44 -7.93 23.03 -13.04
C LYS A 44 -7.48 22.80 -14.48
N TYR A 45 -6.21 22.40 -14.66
CA TYR A 45 -5.56 22.37 -15.97
C TYR A 45 -5.37 20.96 -16.52
N LEU A 46 -5.27 19.94 -15.67
CA LEU A 46 -5.11 18.55 -16.06
C LEU A 46 -6.39 17.73 -15.84
N GLY A 47 -7.37 18.31 -15.13
CA GLY A 47 -8.64 17.62 -14.82
C GLY A 47 -8.58 16.69 -13.60
N ASP A 48 -7.43 16.54 -12.97
CA ASP A 48 -7.24 15.74 -11.77
C ASP A 48 -6.17 16.40 -10.88
N GLY A 49 -6.53 16.74 -9.65
CA GLY A 49 -5.61 17.33 -8.67
C GLY A 49 -4.41 16.43 -8.36
N ASN A 50 -4.58 15.10 -8.45
CA ASN A 50 -3.49 14.15 -8.25
C ASN A 50 -2.47 14.16 -9.40
N GLY A 51 -2.79 14.80 -10.53
CA GLY A 51 -1.86 15.05 -11.63
C GLY A 51 -0.76 16.09 -11.34
N TYR A 52 -0.73 16.68 -10.13
CA TYR A 52 0.28 17.70 -9.79
C TYR A 52 1.74 17.24 -9.96
N PRO A 53 2.14 15.97 -9.80
CA PRO A 53 3.51 15.55 -10.06
C PRO A 53 3.95 15.82 -11.50
N LEU A 54 3.03 15.75 -12.47
CA LEU A 54 3.31 16.10 -13.87
C LEU A 54 3.71 17.57 -14.02
N ILE A 55 3.15 18.46 -13.21
CA ILE A 55 3.54 19.88 -13.19
C ILE A 55 4.93 20.05 -12.59
N VAL A 56 5.28 19.27 -11.55
CA VAL A 56 6.60 19.29 -10.91
C VAL A 56 7.67 18.84 -11.91
N GLU A 57 7.47 17.69 -12.54
CA GLU A 57 8.40 17.11 -13.53
C GLU A 57 8.56 18.03 -14.75
N ALA A 58 7.45 18.51 -15.31
CA ALA A 58 7.45 19.39 -16.43
C ALA A 58 8.15 20.74 -16.11
N THR A 59 7.96 21.27 -14.90
CA THR A 59 8.66 22.48 -14.44
C THR A 59 10.16 22.23 -14.26
N ALA A 60 10.57 21.08 -13.74
CA ALA A 60 11.98 20.70 -13.61
C ALA A 60 12.64 20.54 -14.98
N ALA A 61 11.95 19.92 -15.94
CA ALA A 61 12.40 19.80 -17.32
C ALA A 61 12.58 21.18 -18.01
N GLN A 62 11.64 22.10 -17.78
CA GLN A 62 11.75 23.48 -18.29
C GLN A 62 12.89 24.26 -17.62
N ALA A 63 13.10 24.10 -16.32
CA ALA A 63 14.20 24.75 -15.60
C ALA A 63 15.59 24.31 -16.10
N ALA A 64 15.69 23.11 -16.65
CA ALA A 64 16.93 22.60 -17.24
C ALA A 64 17.32 23.33 -18.57
N ILE A 65 16.35 23.93 -19.25
CA ILE A 65 16.54 24.60 -20.55
C ILE A 65 16.30 26.11 -20.50
N ASP A 66 15.54 26.61 -19.52
CA ASP A 66 15.23 28.02 -19.31
C ASP A 66 15.40 28.40 -17.83
N ALA A 67 16.45 29.16 -17.52
CA ALA A 67 16.81 29.62 -16.18
C ALA A 67 15.77 30.57 -15.54
N SER A 68 14.72 30.98 -16.27
CA SER A 68 13.60 31.74 -15.70
C SER A 68 12.62 30.89 -14.91
N PHE A 69 12.70 29.54 -15.04
CA PHE A 69 11.96 28.60 -14.20
C PHE A 69 12.83 28.17 -13.02
N THR A 70 12.19 27.98 -11.89
CA THR A 70 12.81 27.38 -10.71
C THR A 70 12.19 26.02 -10.47
N PRO A 71 12.98 24.93 -10.35
CA PRO A 71 12.45 23.63 -10.03
C PRO A 71 11.61 23.68 -8.76
N ILE A 72 10.51 22.96 -8.73
CA ILE A 72 9.67 22.82 -7.55
C ILE A 72 10.31 21.73 -6.68
N VAL A 73 11.03 22.16 -5.65
CA VAL A 73 11.73 21.24 -4.73
C VAL A 73 10.79 20.75 -3.62
N GLN A 74 9.81 21.59 -3.28
CA GLN A 74 8.80 21.31 -2.26
C GLN A 74 7.41 21.54 -2.88
N PRO A 75 6.68 20.47 -3.24
CA PRO A 75 5.38 20.58 -3.90
C PRO A 75 4.33 21.37 -3.12
N ASP A 76 4.42 21.36 -1.79
CA ASP A 76 3.49 22.06 -0.91
C ASP A 76 3.84 23.54 -0.70
N LEU A 77 4.99 23.99 -1.22
CA LEU A 77 5.46 25.36 -1.04
C LEU A 77 5.65 26.06 -2.39
N LEU A 78 4.55 26.49 -2.99
CA LEU A 78 4.60 27.38 -4.14
C LEU A 78 4.78 28.85 -3.69
N HIS A 79 5.68 29.55 -4.34
CA HIS A 79 5.90 30.97 -4.07
C HIS A 79 5.13 31.84 -5.07
N PRO A 80 4.31 32.80 -4.66
CA PRO A 80 3.70 33.75 -5.55
C PRO A 80 4.75 34.43 -6.46
N GLY A 81 4.49 34.46 -7.76
CA GLY A 81 5.44 34.94 -8.76
C GLY A 81 6.38 33.86 -9.35
N GLN A 82 6.43 32.67 -8.78
CA GLN A 82 7.19 31.54 -9.33
C GLN A 82 6.59 31.12 -10.67
N LYS A 83 7.46 30.90 -11.68
CA LYS A 83 7.04 30.33 -12.96
C LYS A 83 7.07 28.82 -12.90
N ILE A 84 5.98 28.20 -13.30
CA ILE A 84 5.85 26.76 -13.42
C ILE A 84 5.34 26.41 -14.84
N TRP A 85 5.61 25.18 -15.26
CA TRP A 85 5.15 24.65 -16.52
C TRP A 85 4.01 23.66 -16.29
N ILE A 86 2.86 23.94 -16.90
CA ILE A 86 1.71 23.06 -16.84
C ILE A 86 1.62 22.34 -18.19
N PRO A 87 1.84 21.00 -18.23
CA PRO A 87 1.73 20.23 -19.45
C PRO A 87 0.27 20.22 -19.95
N ALA A 88 0.07 20.02 -21.27
CA ALA A 88 -1.27 19.83 -21.82
C ALA A 88 -1.90 18.55 -21.26
N ALA A 89 -3.19 18.58 -20.95
CA ALA A 89 -3.92 17.38 -20.55
C ALA A 89 -3.83 16.33 -21.67
N LEU A 90 -3.42 15.11 -21.32
CA LEU A 90 -3.40 13.99 -22.24
C LEU A 90 -4.86 13.64 -22.61
N THR A 91 -5.32 14.12 -23.76
CA THR A 91 -6.56 13.61 -24.34
C THR A 91 -6.29 12.20 -24.84
N ILE A 92 -6.74 11.20 -24.09
CA ILE A 92 -6.77 9.83 -24.57
C ILE A 92 -7.80 9.76 -25.68
N SER A 93 -7.33 9.77 -26.92
CA SER A 93 -8.16 9.45 -28.07
C SER A 93 -8.54 7.98 -27.99
N THR A 94 -9.81 7.71 -27.71
CA THR A 94 -10.40 6.39 -27.86
C THR A 94 -10.46 6.05 -29.35
N ALA A 95 -9.41 5.44 -29.86
CA ALA A 95 -9.50 4.77 -31.14
C ALA A 95 -10.24 3.45 -30.92
N SER A 96 -11.43 3.36 -31.49
CA SER A 96 -12.22 2.15 -31.62
C SER A 96 -11.39 1.11 -32.36
N LEU A 97 -11.12 -0.03 -31.73
CA LEU A 97 -10.65 -1.23 -32.41
C LEU A 97 -11.89 -2.09 -32.71
N ASP A 98 -12.18 -2.18 -33.97
CA ASP A 98 -13.16 -3.12 -34.50
C ASP A 98 -12.71 -4.56 -34.29
N ASP A 99 -13.68 -5.35 -33.93
CA ASP A 99 -13.73 -6.78 -33.73
C ASP A 99 -13.27 -7.55 -35.00
N ASP A 100 -12.35 -8.48 -34.86
CA ASP A 100 -12.36 -9.67 -35.72
C ASP A 100 -11.92 -10.92 -34.95
N SER A 101 -12.87 -11.81 -34.83
CA SER A 101 -12.82 -13.07 -34.14
C SER A 101 -12.14 -14.16 -34.98
N THR A 102 -11.19 -14.89 -34.44
CA THR A 102 -11.01 -16.31 -34.76
C THR A 102 -10.47 -17.09 -33.56
N SER A 103 -11.33 -17.95 -33.05
CA SER A 103 -11.05 -18.96 -32.06
C SER A 103 -10.08 -20.03 -32.58
N GLN A 104 -8.99 -20.30 -31.88
CA GLN A 104 -8.30 -21.56 -31.91
C GLN A 104 -8.05 -22.09 -30.51
N ALA A 105 -8.62 -23.25 -30.25
CA ALA A 105 -8.41 -24.02 -29.04
C ALA A 105 -6.94 -24.49 -28.95
N ALA A 106 -6.26 -24.12 -27.87
CA ALA A 106 -4.92 -24.63 -27.57
C ALA A 106 -5.01 -25.76 -26.55
N THR A 107 -4.39 -26.85 -26.90
CA THR A 107 -4.12 -28.07 -26.13
C THR A 107 -3.30 -27.74 -24.85
N PRO A 108 -3.47 -28.44 -23.71
CA PRO A 108 -2.71 -28.18 -22.51
C PRO A 108 -1.27 -28.68 -22.66
N GLY A 109 -0.38 -27.76 -22.89
CA GLY A 109 1.05 -27.96 -22.87
C GLY A 109 1.66 -27.35 -21.60
N SER A 110 2.55 -28.09 -21.00
CA SER A 110 3.47 -27.77 -19.92
C SER A 110 3.70 -26.26 -19.70
N LEU A 111 3.24 -25.73 -18.57
CA LEU A 111 3.47 -24.35 -18.13
C LEU A 111 4.92 -24.17 -17.68
N SER A 112 5.74 -23.62 -18.53
CA SER A 112 6.91 -22.87 -18.10
C SER A 112 6.41 -21.50 -17.62
N ILE A 113 6.49 -21.24 -16.33
CA ILE A 113 6.08 -19.95 -15.73
C ILE A 113 7.12 -18.89 -16.11
N ALA A 114 6.88 -18.20 -17.19
CA ALA A 114 7.56 -16.96 -17.56
C ALA A 114 6.64 -15.78 -17.22
N GLY A 115 6.24 -15.65 -15.93
CA GLY A 115 5.45 -14.54 -15.44
C GLY A 115 6.07 -14.02 -14.14
N GLY A 116 6.44 -12.72 -14.12
CA GLY A 116 6.81 -12.04 -12.87
C GLY A 116 5.61 -11.94 -11.92
N PRO A 117 5.82 -11.38 -10.71
CA PRO A 117 4.75 -11.20 -9.74
C PRO A 117 3.61 -10.35 -10.28
N THR A 118 2.38 -10.75 -9.98
CA THR A 118 1.14 -10.12 -10.50
C THR A 118 0.23 -9.72 -9.35
N GLY A 119 -0.87 -9.05 -9.65
CA GLY A 119 -1.90 -8.65 -8.70
C GLY A 119 -1.73 -7.22 -8.19
N HIS A 120 -2.50 -6.90 -7.13
CA HIS A 120 -2.59 -5.58 -6.55
C HIS A 120 -2.22 -5.62 -5.07
N ILE A 121 -1.52 -4.60 -4.60
CA ILE A 121 -1.23 -4.41 -3.19
C ILE A 121 -1.98 -3.19 -2.69
N ALA A 122 -2.77 -3.37 -1.65
CA ALA A 122 -3.42 -2.31 -0.90
C ALA A 122 -2.63 -2.00 0.38
N PHE A 123 -2.48 -0.73 0.70
CA PHE A 123 -1.76 -0.26 1.88
C PHE A 123 -2.34 1.05 2.41
N SER A 124 -2.23 1.25 3.70
CA SER A 124 -2.66 2.48 4.36
C SER A 124 -1.66 3.60 4.17
N PHE A 125 -2.17 4.82 4.18
CA PHE A 125 -1.40 6.02 4.00
C PHE A 125 -2.01 7.17 4.80
N TRP A 126 -1.22 7.85 5.64
CA TRP A 126 -1.68 9.01 6.36
C TRP A 126 -1.42 10.29 5.57
N ASN A 127 -2.49 10.90 5.07
CA ASN A 127 -2.42 12.19 4.41
C ASN A 127 -2.46 13.32 5.45
N ASN A 128 -1.29 13.83 5.82
CA ASN A 128 -1.18 14.86 6.84
C ASN A 128 -1.34 16.28 6.28
N SER A 129 -1.76 16.46 5.04
CA SER A 129 -2.00 17.79 4.50
C SER A 129 -3.03 18.53 5.36
N PRO A 130 -2.85 19.86 5.65
CA PRO A 130 -3.78 20.62 6.49
C PRO A 130 -5.23 20.60 6.00
N ALA A 131 -5.44 20.27 4.73
CA ALA A 131 -6.76 20.16 4.12
C ALA A 131 -7.43 18.79 4.32
N ARG A 132 -6.65 17.74 4.64
CA ARG A 132 -7.17 16.37 4.67
C ARG A 132 -6.97 15.67 6.00
N CYS A 133 -5.78 15.61 6.58
CA CYS A 133 -5.49 14.92 7.84
C CYS A 133 -6.32 13.62 8.00
N THR A 134 -6.15 12.69 7.09
CA THR A 134 -7.01 11.50 7.00
C THR A 134 -6.18 10.28 6.63
N TYR A 135 -6.65 9.13 7.06
CA TYR A 135 -6.16 7.86 6.53
C TYR A 135 -6.76 7.61 5.15
N GLU A 136 -5.91 7.19 4.23
CA GLU A 136 -6.29 6.82 2.87
C GLU A 136 -5.75 5.42 2.56
N ILE A 137 -6.51 4.60 1.85
CA ILE A 137 -6.01 3.35 1.31
C ILE A 137 -5.63 3.58 -0.15
N ASN A 138 -4.41 3.19 -0.47
CA ASN A 138 -3.86 3.21 -1.81
C ASN A 138 -3.75 1.79 -2.33
N ILE A 139 -4.00 1.60 -3.63
CA ILE A 139 -3.88 0.33 -4.31
C ILE A 139 -2.95 0.50 -5.51
N VAL A 140 -1.94 -0.34 -5.61
CA VAL A 140 -0.98 -0.34 -6.71
C VAL A 140 -0.99 -1.67 -7.45
N SER A 141 -0.81 -1.62 -8.77
CA SER A 141 -0.59 -2.79 -9.61
C SER A 141 0.88 -3.20 -9.56
N VAL A 142 1.17 -4.42 -9.13
CA VAL A 142 2.56 -4.90 -9.03
C VAL A 142 3.26 -4.92 -10.39
N PRO A 143 2.65 -5.44 -11.47
CA PRO A 143 3.27 -5.39 -12.80
C PRO A 143 3.61 -3.97 -13.27
N ASP A 144 2.75 -2.99 -12.98
CA ASP A 144 2.99 -1.60 -13.41
C ASP A 144 4.10 -0.95 -12.59
N CYS A 145 4.12 -1.19 -11.28
CA CYS A 145 5.17 -0.65 -10.42
C CYS A 145 6.56 -1.22 -10.75
N LEU A 146 6.64 -2.45 -11.20
CA LEU A 146 7.89 -3.06 -11.67
C LEU A 146 8.42 -2.47 -12.98
N GLN A 147 7.59 -1.75 -13.74
CA GLN A 147 8.04 -0.99 -14.91
C GLN A 147 8.70 0.34 -14.53
N GLY A 148 8.54 0.79 -13.30
CA GLY A 148 9.17 1.98 -12.76
C GLY A 148 8.23 2.93 -12.01
N PRO A 149 8.79 3.90 -11.28
CA PRO A 149 8.01 4.79 -10.40
C PRO A 149 6.91 5.56 -11.14
N THR A 150 7.18 6.04 -12.34
CA THR A 150 6.21 6.82 -13.14
C THR A 150 4.98 5.97 -13.48
N GLN A 151 5.19 4.72 -13.92
CA GLN A 151 4.09 3.82 -14.25
C GLN A 151 3.31 3.42 -12.99
N CYS A 152 4.02 3.14 -11.89
CA CYS A 152 3.42 2.85 -10.60
C CYS A 152 2.49 3.99 -10.14
N GLN A 153 2.97 5.23 -10.22
CA GLN A 153 2.20 6.41 -9.84
C GLN A 153 0.99 6.63 -10.76
N ALA A 154 1.16 6.42 -12.06
CA ALA A 154 0.10 6.64 -13.05
C ALA A 154 -1.07 5.66 -12.89
N THR A 155 -0.82 4.45 -12.38
CA THR A 155 -1.85 3.41 -12.19
C THR A 155 -2.28 3.26 -10.73
N ARG A 156 -1.66 4.00 -9.81
CA ARG A 156 -2.03 4.01 -8.40
C ARG A 156 -3.46 4.49 -8.23
N ARG A 157 -4.26 3.71 -7.54
CA ARG A 157 -5.64 4.05 -7.18
C ARG A 157 -5.67 4.49 -5.72
N ILE A 158 -6.28 5.62 -5.43
CA ILE A 158 -6.61 6.07 -4.08
C ILE A 158 -8.10 5.85 -3.88
N MET A 159 -8.45 5.16 -2.78
CA MET A 159 -9.86 4.93 -2.48
C MET A 159 -10.59 6.26 -2.22
N SER A 160 -11.79 6.37 -2.74
CA SER A 160 -12.63 7.58 -2.58
C SER A 160 -13.18 7.78 -1.16
N LEU A 161 -13.06 6.77 -0.30
CA LEU A 161 -13.47 6.84 1.10
C LEU A 161 -12.37 7.51 1.92
N ASN A 162 -12.75 8.46 2.74
CA ASN A 162 -11.83 9.13 3.66
C ASN A 162 -11.75 8.39 4.99
N ASN A 163 -10.62 8.54 5.66
CA ASN A 163 -10.40 8.09 7.02
C ASN A 163 -10.55 6.57 7.19
N ILE A 164 -9.96 5.83 6.26
CA ILE A 164 -9.93 4.37 6.23
C ILE A 164 -8.50 3.84 6.25
N SER A 165 -8.27 2.74 6.95
CA SER A 165 -6.97 2.06 7.05
C SER A 165 -7.13 0.54 7.15
N GLU A 166 -6.03 -0.17 7.36
CA GLU A 166 -5.99 -1.64 7.52
C GLU A 166 -6.71 -2.36 6.37
N PRO A 167 -6.20 -2.23 5.13
CA PRO A 167 -6.84 -2.83 3.97
C PRO A 167 -6.76 -4.36 3.98
N ALA A 168 -7.83 -5.00 3.54
CA ALA A 168 -7.89 -6.41 3.23
C ALA A 168 -8.58 -6.61 1.89
N LEU A 169 -7.83 -6.96 0.85
CA LEU A 169 -8.39 -7.27 -0.46
C LEU A 169 -9.08 -8.64 -0.43
N SER A 170 -10.24 -8.75 -1.06
CA SER A 170 -10.90 -10.03 -1.23
C SER A 170 -10.08 -10.98 -2.14
N PRO A 171 -10.21 -12.31 -1.99
CA PRO A 171 -9.44 -13.28 -2.78
C PRO A 171 -9.61 -13.16 -4.30
N ASP A 172 -10.75 -12.63 -4.75
CA ASP A 172 -11.03 -12.37 -6.16
C ASP A 172 -10.53 -11.00 -6.64
N GLY A 173 -10.01 -10.15 -5.72
CA GLY A 173 -9.49 -8.82 -6.01
C GLY A 173 -10.56 -7.78 -6.34
N LEU A 174 -11.85 -8.05 -6.08
CA LEU A 174 -12.95 -7.16 -6.46
C LEU A 174 -13.46 -6.27 -5.33
N ARG A 175 -13.18 -6.62 -4.09
CA ARG A 175 -13.63 -5.89 -2.90
C ARG A 175 -12.47 -5.59 -1.96
N LEU A 176 -12.66 -4.56 -1.16
CA LEU A 176 -11.73 -4.11 -0.12
C LEU A 176 -12.46 -4.11 1.23
N GLY A 177 -11.97 -4.90 2.18
CA GLY A 177 -12.26 -4.74 3.60
C GLY A 177 -11.36 -3.66 4.19
N PHE A 178 -11.85 -2.91 5.18
CA PHE A 178 -11.07 -1.85 5.79
C PHE A 178 -11.62 -1.48 7.18
N ARG A 179 -10.78 -0.79 7.95
CA ARG A 179 -11.16 -0.12 9.18
C ARG A 179 -11.53 1.33 8.88
N SER A 180 -12.68 1.78 9.37
CA SER A 180 -13.11 3.18 9.31
C SER A 180 -12.83 3.88 10.65
N TRP A 181 -12.32 5.10 10.58
CA TRP A 181 -12.04 5.96 11.73
C TRP A 181 -13.15 6.97 12.01
N GLY A 182 -14.23 6.93 11.24
CA GLY A 182 -15.33 7.89 11.31
C GLY A 182 -14.96 9.28 10.77
N GLU A 183 -15.91 10.20 10.82
CA GLU A 183 -15.71 11.57 10.40
C GLU A 183 -14.99 12.40 11.50
N PRO A 184 -14.20 13.42 11.16
CA PRO A 184 -13.61 14.34 12.11
C PRO A 184 -14.67 15.06 12.95
N LEU A 185 -14.44 15.16 14.26
CA LEU A 185 -15.42 15.69 15.24
C LEU A 185 -15.72 17.19 15.10
N ASP A 186 -14.84 17.97 14.50
CA ASP A 186 -14.99 19.43 14.45
C ASP A 186 -14.24 20.00 13.25
N GLU A 187 -14.98 20.54 12.29
CA GLU A 187 -14.43 21.19 11.10
C GLU A 187 -13.68 22.51 11.45
N ASP A 188 -13.92 23.09 12.62
CA ASP A 188 -13.43 24.41 12.98
C ASP A 188 -12.16 24.41 13.87
N SER A 189 -11.72 23.27 14.38
CA SER A 189 -10.51 23.19 15.20
C SER A 189 -9.27 22.85 14.38
N PRO A 190 -8.29 23.77 14.27
CA PRO A 190 -7.05 23.50 13.55
C PRO A 190 -6.18 22.41 14.21
N TYR A 191 -6.45 22.07 15.46
CA TYR A 191 -5.76 21.00 16.19
C TYR A 191 -6.51 19.67 16.18
N LEU A 192 -7.84 19.69 15.97
CA LEU A 192 -8.69 18.51 15.95
C LEU A 192 -8.90 17.97 14.53
N LYS A 193 -8.59 18.74 13.49
CA LYS A 193 -8.63 18.27 12.11
C LYS A 193 -7.71 17.07 11.85
N CYS A 194 -6.66 16.91 12.65
CA CYS A 194 -5.69 15.83 12.54
C CYS A 194 -5.75 14.86 13.72
N ALA A 195 -6.72 14.97 14.62
CA ALA A 195 -6.98 13.94 15.60
C ALA A 195 -7.93 12.91 14.99
N PRO A 196 -7.71 11.61 15.20
CA PRO A 196 -8.72 10.62 14.83
C PRO A 196 -10.02 11.01 15.54
N ALA A 197 -11.00 11.31 14.69
CA ALA A 197 -12.28 11.77 15.14
C ALA A 197 -12.98 10.69 15.86
N HIS A 198 -13.41 10.57 16.89
CA HIS A 198 -14.18 9.55 17.61
C HIS A 198 -13.53 8.18 17.81
N PRO A 199 -13.74 7.63 19.01
CA PRO A 199 -13.38 6.26 19.34
C PRO A 199 -14.27 5.21 18.61
N VAL A 200 -15.07 5.62 17.65
CA VAL A 200 -15.94 4.71 16.90
C VAL A 200 -15.17 4.20 15.70
N ARG A 201 -14.55 3.06 15.87
CA ARG A 201 -13.79 2.37 14.85
C ARG A 201 -14.56 1.16 14.42
N SER A 202 -15.05 1.15 13.19
CA SER A 202 -15.85 0.05 12.65
C SER A 202 -15.18 -0.53 11.42
N LEU A 203 -15.50 -1.78 11.12
CA LEU A 203 -15.11 -2.38 9.85
C LEU A 203 -16.16 -2.14 8.79
N GLY A 204 -15.70 -2.12 7.56
CA GLY A 204 -16.53 -2.10 6.38
C GLY A 204 -15.90 -2.85 5.23
N ASN A 205 -16.67 -3.12 4.21
CA ASN A 205 -16.14 -3.52 2.91
C ASN A 205 -16.88 -2.79 1.78
N THR A 206 -16.22 -2.66 0.66
CA THR A 206 -16.73 -1.97 -0.53
C THR A 206 -16.12 -2.56 -1.79
N THR A 207 -16.66 -2.23 -2.96
CA THR A 207 -15.97 -2.50 -4.22
C THR A 207 -14.70 -1.63 -4.34
N LEU A 208 -13.80 -1.95 -5.23
CA LEU A 208 -12.60 -1.12 -5.45
C LEU A 208 -12.95 0.28 -6.02
N GLU A 209 -14.15 0.49 -6.53
CA GLU A 209 -14.68 1.78 -6.95
C GLU A 209 -15.23 2.61 -5.78
N GLY A 210 -15.24 2.06 -4.57
CA GLY A 210 -15.82 2.73 -3.39
C GLY A 210 -17.35 2.75 -3.39
N THR A 211 -17.96 1.86 -4.16
CA THR A 211 -19.42 1.67 -4.21
C THR A 211 -19.84 0.40 -3.47
N GLU A 212 -21.14 0.18 -3.28
CA GLU A 212 -21.68 -0.99 -2.59
C GLU A 212 -21.07 -1.20 -1.18
N PHE A 213 -21.07 -0.16 -0.40
CA PHE A 213 -20.57 -0.20 0.97
C PHE A 213 -21.41 -1.14 1.85
N VAL A 214 -20.73 -1.99 2.60
CA VAL A 214 -21.32 -2.87 3.63
C VAL A 214 -20.61 -2.59 4.95
N GLY A 215 -21.36 -2.14 5.96
CA GLY A 215 -20.87 -2.08 7.35
C GLY A 215 -20.73 -3.47 7.94
N LEU A 216 -19.62 -3.74 8.59
CA LEU A 216 -19.34 -5.01 9.24
C LEU A 216 -19.29 -4.80 10.76
N GLY A 217 -20.22 -5.42 11.47
CA GLY A 217 -20.25 -5.39 12.94
C GLY A 217 -20.68 -4.06 13.56
N GLY A 218 -20.34 -3.87 14.81
CA GLY A 218 -20.75 -2.74 15.63
C GLY A 218 -19.75 -1.58 15.61
N PHE A 219 -19.96 -0.62 16.51
CA PHE A 219 -19.29 0.68 16.51
C PHE A 219 -17.97 0.77 17.32
N TRP A 220 -17.27 -0.33 17.61
CA TRP A 220 -16.21 -0.28 18.64
C TRP A 220 -14.97 -1.07 18.29
N GLU A 221 -13.82 -0.40 18.20
CA GLU A 221 -12.47 -0.98 18.27
C GLU A 221 -12.25 -2.27 17.46
N ASP A 222 -12.90 -2.39 16.31
CA ASP A 222 -12.71 -3.50 15.38
C ASP A 222 -11.52 -3.23 14.46
N ALA A 223 -10.68 -4.23 14.21
CA ALA A 223 -9.41 -4.09 13.53
C ALA A 223 -9.00 -5.36 12.75
N HIS A 224 -8.00 -5.23 11.91
CA HIS A 224 -7.32 -6.31 11.20
C HIS A 224 -8.27 -7.29 10.50
N PRO A 225 -9.11 -6.79 9.57
CA PRO A 225 -9.98 -7.67 8.79
C PRO A 225 -9.17 -8.61 7.90
N ASP A 226 -9.59 -9.87 7.80
CA ASP A 226 -9.03 -10.84 6.85
C ASP A 226 -10.12 -11.70 6.23
N TRP A 227 -10.11 -11.82 4.90
CA TRP A 227 -11.12 -12.52 4.12
C TRP A 227 -10.89 -14.02 4.11
N SER A 228 -11.96 -14.77 4.31
CA SER A 228 -11.90 -16.21 4.08
C SER A 228 -11.57 -16.53 2.60
N PRO A 229 -10.85 -17.63 2.32
CA PRO A 229 -10.49 -18.03 0.95
C PRO A 229 -11.67 -18.15 -0.01
N ASP A 230 -12.86 -18.47 0.48
CA ASP A 230 -14.09 -18.53 -0.33
C ASP A 230 -14.80 -17.16 -0.48
N GLY A 231 -14.25 -16.09 0.10
CA GLY A 231 -14.76 -14.73 0.00
C GLY A 231 -16.09 -14.48 0.73
N LYS A 232 -16.54 -15.39 1.61
CA LYS A 232 -17.86 -15.29 2.24
C LYS A 232 -17.85 -14.75 3.66
N ARG A 233 -16.71 -14.83 4.34
CA ARG A 233 -16.57 -14.44 5.74
C ARG A 233 -15.33 -13.58 5.94
N ILE A 234 -15.34 -12.81 7.03
CA ILE A 234 -14.20 -12.00 7.47
C ILE A 234 -13.93 -12.36 8.93
N LEU A 235 -12.66 -12.69 9.23
CA LEU A 235 -12.13 -12.67 10.59
C LEU A 235 -11.67 -11.24 10.91
N PHE A 236 -11.79 -10.87 12.17
CA PHE A 236 -11.29 -9.59 12.65
C PHE A 236 -11.08 -9.65 14.16
N ASP A 237 -10.31 -8.75 14.70
CA ASP A 237 -10.17 -8.59 16.14
C ASP A 237 -10.91 -7.35 16.66
N THR A 238 -11.26 -7.39 17.95
CA THR A 238 -12.04 -6.34 18.57
C THR A 238 -11.75 -6.17 20.06
N GLY A 239 -11.61 -4.92 20.47
CA GLY A 239 -11.56 -4.51 21.88
C GLY A 239 -12.87 -3.92 22.39
N ARG A 240 -13.99 -4.13 21.72
CA ARG A 240 -15.29 -3.46 21.94
C ARG A 240 -15.88 -3.57 23.34
N ASN A 241 -15.45 -4.52 24.15
CA ASN A 241 -15.95 -4.66 25.51
C ASN A 241 -15.34 -3.64 26.50
N GLY A 242 -14.28 -2.93 26.10
CA GLY A 242 -13.62 -1.94 26.96
C GLY A 242 -12.92 -2.51 28.20
N ASP A 243 -12.74 -3.83 28.24
CA ASP A 243 -12.09 -4.55 29.35
C ASP A 243 -10.57 -4.76 29.14
N GLY A 244 -10.02 -4.19 28.05
CA GLY A 244 -8.61 -4.33 27.67
C GLY A 244 -8.28 -5.68 27.05
N ILE A 245 -9.26 -6.52 26.78
CA ILE A 245 -9.06 -7.85 26.17
C ILE A 245 -9.50 -7.79 24.70
N ILE A 246 -8.56 -8.06 23.80
CA ILE A 246 -8.85 -8.16 22.36
C ILE A 246 -9.29 -9.58 22.04
N ARG A 247 -10.36 -9.70 21.26
CA ARG A 247 -11.00 -10.97 20.91
C ARG A 247 -11.16 -11.11 19.41
N ILE A 248 -11.15 -12.34 18.91
CA ILE A 248 -11.35 -12.64 17.50
C ILE A 248 -12.79 -13.03 17.25
N LEU A 249 -13.40 -12.38 16.26
CA LEU A 249 -14.76 -12.60 15.80
C LEU A 249 -14.77 -13.00 14.32
N LEU A 250 -15.90 -13.54 13.91
CA LEU A 250 -16.19 -13.95 12.55
C LEU A 250 -17.51 -13.32 12.11
N ILE A 251 -17.57 -12.81 10.88
CA ILE A 251 -18.78 -12.21 10.30
C ILE A 251 -18.92 -12.58 8.83
N ASN A 252 -20.14 -12.64 8.31
CA ASN A 252 -20.36 -12.76 6.88
C ASN A 252 -20.00 -11.43 6.16
N THR A 253 -19.58 -11.52 4.91
CA THR A 253 -19.19 -10.36 4.12
C THR A 253 -20.34 -9.41 3.78
N ASP A 254 -21.58 -9.85 3.97
CA ASP A 254 -22.79 -9.01 3.90
C ASP A 254 -23.15 -8.31 5.22
N GLY A 255 -22.34 -8.46 6.27
CA GLY A 255 -22.56 -7.90 7.59
C GLY A 255 -23.49 -8.72 8.49
N SER A 256 -23.97 -9.84 8.02
CA SER A 256 -24.84 -10.74 8.80
C SER A 256 -24.02 -11.75 9.61
N ASN A 257 -24.69 -12.39 10.58
CA ASN A 257 -24.19 -13.55 11.32
C ASN A 257 -22.80 -13.32 11.97
N GLU A 258 -22.68 -12.28 12.78
CA GLU A 258 -21.50 -12.08 13.61
C GLU A 258 -21.43 -13.15 14.72
N GLU A 259 -20.29 -13.81 14.84
CA GLU A 259 -20.06 -14.92 15.74
C GLU A 259 -18.79 -14.75 16.55
N ALA A 260 -18.87 -14.95 17.86
CA ALA A 260 -17.70 -14.95 18.74
C ALA A 260 -16.99 -16.31 18.69
N LEU A 261 -15.68 -16.29 18.41
CA LEU A 261 -14.85 -17.48 18.49
C LEU A 261 -14.37 -17.79 19.92
N HIS A 262 -14.60 -16.87 20.86
CA HIS A 262 -14.12 -16.95 22.25
C HIS A 262 -12.61 -17.15 22.36
N ILE A 263 -11.87 -16.58 21.44
CA ILE A 263 -10.40 -16.57 21.39
C ILE A 263 -9.91 -15.17 21.77
N THR A 264 -9.00 -15.10 22.73
CA THR A 264 -8.27 -13.88 23.05
C THR A 264 -7.05 -13.77 22.15
N GLY A 265 -6.97 -12.73 21.35
CA GLY A 265 -5.89 -12.52 20.38
C GLY A 265 -6.23 -11.44 19.37
N GLN A 266 -5.31 -11.21 18.45
CA GLN A 266 -5.40 -10.17 17.44
C GLN A 266 -4.69 -10.58 16.14
N GLN A 267 -4.87 -9.79 15.07
CA GLN A 267 -4.22 -10.00 13.78
C GLN A 267 -4.46 -11.42 13.23
N PRO A 268 -5.71 -11.83 13.02
CA PRO A 268 -6.01 -13.15 12.47
C PRO A 268 -5.66 -13.20 10.98
N SER A 269 -5.22 -14.37 10.48
CA SER A 269 -5.06 -14.65 9.05
C SER A 269 -5.54 -16.06 8.71
N TRP A 270 -6.39 -16.18 7.70
CA TRP A 270 -7.01 -17.43 7.27
C TRP A 270 -6.02 -18.41 6.65
N ALA A 271 -6.18 -19.67 6.99
CA ALA A 271 -5.56 -20.77 6.24
C ALA A 271 -6.29 -20.99 4.89
N PRO A 272 -5.58 -21.53 3.87
CA PRO A 272 -6.18 -21.80 2.56
C PRO A 272 -7.28 -22.87 2.58
N ASP A 273 -7.40 -23.64 3.65
CA ASP A 273 -8.42 -24.67 3.83
C ASP A 273 -9.82 -24.14 4.23
N ASN A 274 -9.95 -22.84 4.46
CA ASN A 274 -11.20 -22.19 4.86
C ASN A 274 -11.76 -22.70 6.21
N GLN A 275 -10.92 -23.31 7.06
CA GLN A 275 -11.30 -23.90 8.34
C GLN A 275 -10.43 -23.43 9.50
N ARG A 276 -9.13 -23.18 9.25
CA ARG A 276 -8.16 -22.77 10.26
C ARG A 276 -7.74 -21.31 10.04
N PHE A 277 -7.17 -20.74 11.06
CA PHE A 277 -6.49 -19.44 10.97
C PHE A 277 -5.32 -19.38 11.96
N VAL A 278 -4.35 -18.54 11.67
CA VAL A 278 -3.29 -18.14 12.59
C VAL A 278 -3.64 -16.79 13.21
N TYR A 279 -3.18 -16.53 14.41
CA TYR A 279 -3.37 -15.26 15.09
C TYR A 279 -2.25 -14.99 16.10
N ARG A 280 -2.05 -13.74 16.45
CA ARG A 280 -1.21 -13.35 17.58
C ARG A 280 -2.02 -13.45 18.86
N GLY A 281 -1.52 -14.24 19.80
CA GLY A 281 -2.23 -14.44 21.07
C GLY A 281 -1.43 -15.25 22.08
N CYS A 282 -2.09 -15.72 23.11
CA CYS A 282 -1.51 -16.53 24.16
C CYS A 282 -2.35 -17.79 24.36
N ASP A 283 -1.81 -18.72 25.15
CA ASP A 283 -2.60 -19.84 25.66
C ASP A 283 -3.72 -19.37 26.62
N LEU A 284 -4.58 -20.28 27.02
CA LEU A 284 -5.71 -19.96 27.92
C LEU A 284 -5.26 -19.42 29.29
N THR A 285 -3.99 -19.60 29.66
CA THR A 285 -3.44 -19.09 30.93
C THR A 285 -2.78 -17.73 30.78
N GLY A 286 -2.58 -17.23 29.55
CA GLY A 286 -1.90 -15.98 29.25
C GLY A 286 -0.37 -16.04 29.38
N ASN A 287 0.23 -17.24 29.53
CA ASN A 287 1.66 -17.37 29.79
C ASN A 287 2.50 -17.67 28.55
N ARG A 288 1.96 -18.40 27.58
CA ARG A 288 2.66 -18.80 26.36
C ARG A 288 2.13 -17.95 25.21
N CYS A 289 2.79 -16.85 24.95
CA CYS A 289 2.37 -15.89 23.91
C CYS A 289 3.21 -16.01 22.64
N GLY A 290 2.59 -15.70 21.49
CA GLY A 290 3.20 -15.77 20.18
C GLY A 290 2.18 -15.95 19.08
N LEU A 291 2.47 -16.79 18.09
CA LEU A 291 1.54 -17.16 17.03
C LEU A 291 0.87 -18.50 17.36
N TRP A 292 -0.43 -18.50 17.26
CA TRP A 292 -1.29 -19.64 17.62
C TRP A 292 -2.22 -20.00 16.46
N LEU A 293 -2.58 -21.28 16.36
CA LEU A 293 -3.59 -21.78 15.44
C LEU A 293 -4.90 -22.04 16.12
N ALA A 294 -5.98 -21.74 15.42
CA ALA A 294 -7.32 -22.10 15.83
C ALA A 294 -8.20 -22.50 14.63
N LYS A 295 -9.35 -23.09 14.95
CA LYS A 295 -10.42 -23.37 13.99
C LYS A 295 -11.37 -22.17 13.95
N ALA A 296 -11.75 -21.74 12.76
CA ALA A 296 -12.74 -20.70 12.53
C ALA A 296 -14.17 -21.27 12.70
N THR A 297 -14.36 -21.99 13.80
CA THR A 297 -15.66 -22.60 14.17
C THR A 297 -16.12 -21.97 15.46
N PRO A 298 -17.26 -21.30 15.47
CA PRO A 298 -17.85 -20.75 16.69
C PRO A 298 -18.06 -21.82 17.74
N VAL A 299 -17.77 -21.49 18.97
CA VAL A 299 -17.99 -22.35 20.13
C VAL A 299 -18.86 -21.63 21.15
N LYS A 300 -19.49 -22.36 22.01
CA LYS A 300 -20.27 -21.77 23.13
C LYS A 300 -19.34 -21.25 24.22
N SER A 301 -19.80 -20.28 24.99
CA SER A 301 -18.99 -19.63 26.04
C SER A 301 -18.42 -20.59 27.10
N TRP A 302 -19.00 -21.75 27.24
CA TRP A 302 -18.50 -22.81 28.17
C TRP A 302 -17.60 -23.85 27.47
N GLU A 303 -17.39 -23.71 26.16
CA GLU A 303 -16.56 -24.59 25.35
C GLU A 303 -15.27 -23.89 24.95
N VAL A 304 -14.88 -22.80 25.62
CA VAL A 304 -13.66 -22.02 25.37
C VAL A 304 -12.45 -22.93 25.31
N GLY A 305 -11.68 -22.79 24.25
CA GLY A 305 -10.48 -23.60 23.98
C GLY A 305 -10.71 -24.83 23.11
N ASN A 306 -11.96 -25.25 22.87
CA ASN A 306 -12.24 -26.42 21.99
C ASN A 306 -11.87 -26.16 20.52
N ASN A 307 -11.77 -24.91 20.12
CA ASN A 307 -11.32 -24.48 18.80
C ASN A 307 -9.84 -24.14 18.72
N LEU A 308 -9.08 -24.14 19.82
CA LEU A 308 -7.63 -23.99 19.80
C LEU A 308 -6.95 -25.24 19.24
N ILE A 309 -5.91 -25.04 18.42
CA ILE A 309 -5.09 -26.12 17.86
C ILE A 309 -3.75 -26.16 18.60
N GLY A 310 -3.05 -25.06 18.72
CA GLY A 310 -1.77 -24.98 19.41
C GLY A 310 -0.88 -23.85 18.93
N PRO A 311 0.28 -23.69 19.55
CA PRO A 311 1.24 -22.67 19.14
C PRO A 311 1.96 -23.07 17.86
N VAL A 312 2.29 -22.07 17.03
CA VAL A 312 3.23 -22.16 15.92
C VAL A 312 4.61 -21.66 16.38
N ILE A 313 4.63 -20.49 16.99
CA ILE A 313 5.84 -19.85 17.53
C ILE A 313 5.49 -19.27 18.91
N GLU A 314 6.31 -19.58 19.92
CA GLU A 314 6.16 -19.06 21.27
C GLU A 314 7.13 -17.90 21.52
N GLU A 315 6.96 -16.81 20.81
CA GLU A 315 7.71 -15.56 20.94
C GLU A 315 6.71 -14.39 21.04
N ALA A 316 6.57 -13.81 22.21
CA ALA A 316 5.54 -12.81 22.52
C ALA A 316 5.55 -11.55 21.62
N GLN A 317 6.71 -11.25 21.03
CA GLN A 317 6.87 -10.07 20.17
C GLN A 317 6.60 -10.36 18.68
N THR A 318 6.26 -11.60 18.29
CA THR A 318 5.83 -11.88 16.92
C THR A 318 4.53 -11.17 16.60
N ALA A 319 4.39 -10.72 15.35
CA ALA A 319 3.21 -9.98 14.92
C ALA A 319 2.95 -10.18 13.42
N HIS A 320 1.77 -9.77 12.98
CA HIS A 320 1.33 -9.76 11.58
C HIS A 320 1.61 -11.09 10.86
N PRO A 321 1.08 -12.20 11.38
CA PRO A 321 1.12 -13.42 10.62
C PRO A 321 0.23 -13.29 9.38
N ASP A 322 0.72 -13.79 8.25
CA ASP A 322 -0.07 -13.97 7.04
C ASP A 322 0.13 -15.38 6.50
N TRP A 323 -0.97 -16.12 6.33
CA TRP A 323 -0.92 -17.52 5.89
C TRP A 323 -0.88 -17.60 4.37
N SER A 324 0.04 -18.37 3.82
CA SER A 324 0.14 -18.59 2.39
C SER A 324 -1.20 -19.08 1.80
N PRO A 325 -1.71 -18.47 0.71
CA PRO A 325 -2.96 -18.89 0.10
C PRO A 325 -2.88 -20.27 -0.58
N VAL A 326 -1.69 -20.84 -0.72
CA VAL A 326 -1.44 -22.09 -1.48
C VAL A 326 -0.68 -23.16 -0.71
N ALA A 327 -0.18 -22.86 0.50
CA ALA A 327 0.65 -23.77 1.28
C ALA A 327 0.40 -23.63 2.79
N ASP A 328 0.76 -24.65 3.57
CA ASP A 328 0.77 -24.59 5.04
C ASP A 328 2.01 -23.86 5.58
N GLU A 329 2.24 -22.65 5.09
CA GLU A 329 3.34 -21.76 5.53
C GLU A 329 2.78 -20.42 5.98
N ILE A 330 3.41 -19.84 6.97
CA ILE A 330 3.03 -18.57 7.57
C ILE A 330 4.24 -17.65 7.48
N VAL A 331 4.09 -16.47 6.89
CA VAL A 331 5.04 -15.38 7.00
C VAL A 331 4.63 -14.51 8.19
N TYR A 332 5.60 -13.95 8.91
CA TYR A 332 5.35 -13.08 10.07
C TYR A 332 6.56 -12.20 10.33
N GLN A 333 6.38 -11.17 11.13
CA GLN A 333 7.47 -10.30 11.58
C GLN A 333 7.88 -10.60 13.02
N SER A 334 9.18 -10.49 13.31
CA SER A 334 9.75 -10.68 14.65
C SER A 334 11.00 -9.84 14.85
N PRO A 335 11.24 -9.29 16.05
CA PRO A 335 12.49 -8.60 16.39
C PRO A 335 13.58 -9.56 16.88
N ALA A 336 13.43 -10.87 16.72
CA ALA A 336 14.36 -11.89 17.24
C ALA A 336 15.80 -11.74 16.70
N GLY A 337 15.97 -11.16 15.51
CA GLY A 337 17.28 -10.88 14.89
C GLY A 337 17.96 -9.60 15.38
N GLY A 338 17.32 -8.81 16.25
CA GLY A 338 17.82 -7.52 16.74
C GLY A 338 17.24 -6.31 16.02
N SER A 339 16.58 -6.51 14.87
CA SER A 339 15.69 -5.59 14.18
C SER A 339 14.37 -6.29 13.87
N TRP A 340 13.35 -5.54 13.46
CA TRP A 340 12.15 -6.16 12.93
C TRP A 340 12.44 -6.72 11.54
N ASP A 341 12.35 -8.04 11.42
CA ASP A 341 12.61 -8.81 10.22
C ASP A 341 11.46 -9.76 9.91
N LEU A 342 11.39 -10.21 8.66
CA LEU A 342 10.43 -11.21 8.21
C LEU A 342 10.97 -12.63 8.42
N TYR A 343 10.09 -13.51 8.81
CA TYR A 343 10.33 -14.94 8.99
C TYR A 343 9.24 -15.75 8.30
N ILE A 344 9.58 -16.94 7.86
CA ILE A 344 8.62 -17.97 7.40
C ILE A 344 8.75 -19.19 8.30
N VAL A 345 7.62 -19.84 8.57
CA VAL A 345 7.50 -21.06 9.34
C VAL A 345 6.38 -21.93 8.77
N ASN A 346 6.52 -23.24 8.84
CA ASN A 346 5.40 -24.16 8.56
C ASN A 346 4.31 -24.01 9.64
N ALA A 347 3.07 -24.25 9.30
CA ALA A 347 1.95 -24.16 10.24
C ALA A 347 2.08 -25.11 11.44
N ASP A 348 2.88 -26.18 11.34
CA ASP A 348 3.21 -27.10 12.44
C ASP A 348 4.35 -26.61 13.34
N GLY A 349 4.87 -25.40 13.10
CA GLY A 349 5.97 -24.78 13.84
C GLY A 349 7.38 -25.23 13.39
N THR A 350 7.48 -26.11 12.41
CA THR A 350 8.77 -26.55 11.85
C THR A 350 9.26 -25.64 10.73
N GLY A 351 10.51 -25.83 10.30
CA GLY A 351 11.03 -25.16 9.10
C GLY A 351 11.18 -23.64 9.23
N ARG A 352 11.23 -23.09 10.44
CA ARG A 352 11.44 -21.65 10.65
C ARG A 352 12.71 -21.17 9.97
N ARG A 353 12.60 -20.11 9.19
CA ARG A 353 13.73 -19.42 8.58
C ARG A 353 13.52 -17.91 8.55
N GLN A 354 14.58 -17.18 8.70
CA GLN A 354 14.57 -15.73 8.51
C GLN A 354 14.58 -15.44 7.01
N LEU A 355 13.71 -14.53 6.58
CA LEU A 355 13.53 -14.17 5.17
C LEU A 355 14.32 -12.91 4.82
N THR A 356 14.31 -11.90 5.69
CA THR A 356 15.05 -10.66 5.53
C THR A 356 16.11 -10.49 6.62
N THR A 357 17.22 -9.82 6.28
CA THR A 357 18.37 -9.66 7.18
C THR A 357 19.00 -8.28 7.06
N SER A 358 18.29 -7.32 6.50
CA SER A 358 18.79 -5.96 6.34
C SER A 358 18.81 -5.22 7.70
N PRO A 359 19.55 -4.12 7.84
CA PRO A 359 19.51 -3.32 9.07
C PRO A 359 18.23 -2.47 9.20
N ASN A 360 17.34 -2.53 8.22
CA ASN A 360 16.10 -1.77 8.20
C ASN A 360 15.06 -2.38 9.17
N LEU A 361 14.01 -1.62 9.48
CA LEU A 361 12.79 -2.21 10.05
C LEU A 361 11.96 -2.80 8.91
N GLU A 362 11.55 -4.04 9.02
CA GLU A 362 10.81 -4.76 7.99
C GLU A 362 9.61 -5.48 8.60
N GLY A 363 8.43 -5.36 7.96
CA GLY A 363 7.22 -5.95 8.50
C GLY A 363 5.98 -5.75 7.65
N LEU A 364 4.82 -5.99 8.25
CA LEU A 364 3.52 -6.03 7.60
C LEU A 364 3.52 -6.95 6.36
N PRO A 365 3.95 -8.20 6.50
CA PRO A 365 4.04 -9.09 5.35
C PRO A 365 2.67 -9.46 4.79
N SER A 366 2.57 -9.65 3.47
CA SER A 366 1.40 -10.23 2.81
C SER A 366 1.81 -11.07 1.61
N TRP A 367 1.31 -12.32 1.55
CA TRP A 367 1.59 -13.23 0.46
C TRP A 367 0.98 -12.79 -0.86
N SER A 368 1.69 -13.03 -1.96
CA SER A 368 1.09 -12.96 -3.29
C SER A 368 0.05 -14.06 -3.50
N PRO A 369 -0.94 -13.85 -4.39
CA PRO A 369 -2.00 -14.85 -4.65
C PRO A 369 -1.49 -16.21 -5.13
N ASP A 370 -0.31 -16.26 -5.73
CA ASP A 370 0.36 -17.48 -6.19
C ASP A 370 1.30 -18.11 -5.15
N GLY A 371 1.47 -17.46 -3.99
CA GLY A 371 2.34 -17.90 -2.90
C GLY A 371 3.83 -17.92 -3.24
N GLN A 372 4.26 -17.19 -4.28
CA GLN A 372 5.66 -17.15 -4.70
C GLN A 372 6.41 -15.91 -4.18
N TRP A 373 5.67 -14.90 -3.74
CA TRP A 373 6.22 -13.61 -3.29
C TRP A 373 5.56 -13.16 -2.00
N ILE A 374 6.25 -12.31 -1.28
CA ILE A 374 5.75 -11.61 -0.08
C ILE A 374 5.93 -10.11 -0.30
N ALA A 375 4.84 -9.35 -0.19
CA ALA A 375 4.89 -7.91 -0.05
C ALA A 375 5.21 -7.55 1.41
N TYR A 376 5.91 -6.45 1.62
CA TYR A 376 6.23 -5.97 2.96
C TYR A 376 6.61 -4.49 2.95
N VAL A 377 6.60 -3.85 4.11
CA VAL A 377 7.11 -2.50 4.27
C VAL A 377 8.52 -2.55 4.85
N SER A 378 9.37 -1.61 4.43
CA SER A 378 10.73 -1.45 4.93
C SER A 378 11.02 0.02 5.26
N TYR A 379 11.69 0.27 6.39
CA TYR A 379 12.12 1.60 6.82
C TYR A 379 13.63 1.65 6.99
N ASP A 380 14.32 2.47 6.20
CA ASP A 380 15.77 2.61 6.15
C ASP A 380 16.34 3.66 7.13
N GLY A 381 15.51 4.20 8.02
CA GLY A 381 15.85 5.29 8.93
C GLY A 381 15.52 6.68 8.39
N LEU A 382 15.15 6.78 7.11
CA LEU A 382 14.73 8.01 6.43
C LEU A 382 13.39 7.85 5.73
N ASN A 383 13.22 6.77 4.97
CA ASN A 383 12.05 6.56 4.12
C ASN A 383 11.41 5.20 4.37
N TRP A 384 10.09 5.18 4.30
CA TRP A 384 9.31 3.96 4.20
C TRP A 384 9.18 3.55 2.73
N SER A 385 9.24 2.27 2.47
CA SER A 385 9.03 1.70 1.14
C SER A 385 8.19 0.44 1.18
N LEU A 386 7.35 0.26 0.17
CA LEU A 386 6.69 -1.01 -0.14
C LEU A 386 7.64 -1.81 -1.02
N ARG A 387 7.86 -3.05 -0.65
CA ARG A 387 8.76 -3.98 -1.34
C ARG A 387 8.08 -5.33 -1.54
N ILE A 388 8.63 -6.12 -2.44
CA ILE A 388 8.28 -7.54 -2.57
C ILE A 388 9.56 -8.37 -2.55
N ILE A 389 9.48 -9.53 -1.93
CA ILE A 389 10.59 -10.49 -1.88
C ILE A 389 10.09 -11.87 -2.30
N SER A 390 10.90 -12.62 -3.04
CA SER A 390 10.58 -14.00 -3.36
C SER A 390 10.44 -14.85 -2.11
N ARG A 391 9.59 -15.87 -2.14
CA ARG A 391 9.39 -16.82 -1.04
C ARG A 391 10.72 -17.37 -0.49
N GLU A 392 11.72 -17.57 -1.34
CA GLU A 392 13.05 -18.05 -0.96
C GLU A 392 13.96 -16.97 -0.36
N GLY A 393 13.59 -15.68 -0.43
CA GLY A 393 14.38 -14.56 0.05
C GLY A 393 15.52 -14.13 -0.88
N THR A 394 15.54 -14.59 -2.13
CA THR A 394 16.66 -14.38 -3.07
C THR A 394 16.46 -13.25 -4.06
N ASP A 395 15.23 -12.81 -4.28
CA ASP A 395 14.87 -11.72 -5.20
C ASP A 395 14.02 -10.71 -4.43
N ASP A 396 14.59 -9.56 -4.10
CA ASP A 396 13.96 -8.48 -3.35
C ASP A 396 13.85 -7.25 -4.25
N ARG A 397 12.63 -6.76 -4.44
CA ARG A 397 12.31 -5.67 -5.37
C ARG A 397 11.58 -4.53 -4.68
N HIS A 398 12.00 -3.33 -5.01
CA HIS A 398 11.28 -2.12 -4.63
C HIS A 398 10.02 -1.95 -5.48
N ILE A 399 8.92 -1.59 -4.85
CA ILE A 399 7.62 -1.32 -5.49
C ILE A 399 7.29 0.16 -5.44
N PHE A 400 7.30 0.75 -4.24
CA PHE A 400 6.84 2.12 -4.02
C PHE A 400 7.59 2.74 -2.84
N THR A 401 7.93 4.02 -2.94
CA THR A 401 8.44 4.80 -1.81
C THR A 401 7.32 5.70 -1.31
N TYR A 402 7.16 5.75 0.00
CA TYR A 402 6.20 6.65 0.65
C TYR A 402 6.77 8.07 0.80
N ASP A 403 7.47 8.59 -0.20
CA ASP A 403 8.27 9.82 -0.11
C ASP A 403 7.54 11.06 -0.59
N GLY A 404 6.41 11.12 -0.79
CA GLY A 404 5.85 12.20 -1.62
C GLY A 404 5.09 13.29 -0.94
N GLY A 405 5.35 13.71 0.22
CA GLY A 405 4.62 14.88 0.74
C GLY A 405 4.35 14.88 2.23
N PHE A 406 4.96 13.99 2.95
CA PHE A 406 4.78 13.86 4.40
C PHE A 406 5.87 14.52 5.22
N TYR A 407 6.78 15.25 4.62
CA TYR A 407 8.04 15.72 5.20
C TYR A 407 8.03 17.06 5.89
N ALA A 408 6.90 17.62 6.17
CA ALA A 408 6.87 18.90 6.89
C ALA A 408 7.04 18.77 8.41
N LEU A 409 7.14 17.56 8.96
CA LEU A 409 7.34 17.39 10.40
C LEU A 409 8.62 16.60 10.68
N PRO A 410 9.51 17.14 11.54
CA PRO A 410 10.71 16.42 11.96
C PRO A 410 10.30 15.26 12.86
N ARG A 411 10.30 14.12 12.35
CA ARG A 411 9.97 12.78 12.82
C ARG A 411 8.69 12.29 12.22
N ALA A 412 8.91 11.55 11.14
CA ALA A 412 8.28 10.29 10.92
C ALA A 412 6.95 10.13 11.64
N VAL A 413 6.08 11.05 11.50
CA VAL A 413 4.72 10.63 11.55
C VAL A 413 4.46 10.21 10.12
N GLU A 414 4.99 9.36 9.89
CA GLU A 414 4.91 8.16 9.21
C GLU A 414 3.69 8.10 8.35
N PRO A 415 3.76 7.35 7.25
CA PRO A 415 2.59 7.05 6.45
C PRO A 415 1.45 6.40 7.25
N TYR A 416 1.70 6.07 8.52
CA TYR A 416 0.76 5.40 9.42
C TYR A 416 0.08 6.33 10.44
N GLY A 417 0.31 7.65 10.37
CA GLY A 417 -0.36 8.64 11.20
C GLY A 417 -0.02 8.57 12.70
N PRO A 418 -0.95 8.92 13.58
CA PRO A 418 -0.71 8.97 15.03
C PRO A 418 -0.63 7.58 15.69
N ARG A 419 -0.77 6.50 14.95
CA ARG A 419 -0.61 5.12 15.41
C ARG A 419 0.79 4.60 15.09
N ASP A 420 1.18 3.51 15.76
CA ASP A 420 2.37 2.77 15.39
C ASP A 420 2.13 2.02 14.08
N TRP A 421 3.16 1.91 13.26
CA TRP A 421 3.12 1.08 12.04
C TRP A 421 2.78 -0.38 12.33
N LEU A 422 3.08 -0.84 13.56
CA LEU A 422 2.72 -2.17 14.05
C LEU A 422 1.20 -2.40 14.19
N ASP A 423 0.39 -1.35 14.10
CA ASP A 423 -1.07 -1.44 14.15
C ASP A 423 -1.70 -1.41 12.75
N GLU A 424 -0.89 -1.38 11.69
CA GLU A 424 -1.36 -1.36 10.30
C GLU A 424 -1.25 -2.73 9.64
N GLN A 425 -1.78 -2.85 8.44
CA GLN A 425 -1.59 -4.01 7.58
C GLN A 425 -1.53 -3.59 6.11
N ILE A 426 -0.97 -4.46 5.29
CA ILE A 426 -1.07 -4.42 3.83
C ILE A 426 -1.74 -5.69 3.34
N SER A 427 -2.24 -5.69 2.11
CA SER A 427 -2.91 -6.86 1.56
C SER A 427 -2.59 -7.01 0.08
N TRP A 428 -2.25 -8.22 -0.34
CA TRP A 428 -1.96 -8.54 -1.73
C TRP A 428 -2.99 -9.52 -2.28
N SER A 429 -3.65 -9.17 -3.39
CA SER A 429 -4.64 -10.02 -4.06
C SER A 429 -4.49 -9.96 -5.59
N ARG A 430 -5.32 -10.73 -6.29
CA ARG A 430 -5.36 -10.83 -7.76
C ARG A 430 -5.64 -9.51 -8.46
#